data_0c29b11552ccda80c17a7bc38a84595e
#
_entry.id   0c29b11552ccda80c17a7bc38a84595e
#
_cell.length_a   1.000
_cell.length_b   1.000
_cell.length_c   1.000
_cell.angle_alpha   90.00
_cell.angle_beta   90.00
_cell.angle_gamma   90.00
#
_symmetry.space_group_name_H-M   'P 1'
#
loop_
_entity.id
_entity.type
_entity.pdbx_description
1 polymer ?
#
loop_
_entity_poly.entity_id
_entity_poly.type
_entity_poly.pdbx_seq_one_letter_code
_entity_poly.pdbx_strand_id
1 'polypeptide(L)'
;DNLEQSQQNPQDFARINIYFRPLPWEVFNAPGFYSEQCYDYAPWDPYRQGIHKLTCRENLFVMENYGFQKPKRLAGAGKNPDILEGVNGLSMNERCGCAMHFEYVTDGKYVGKVEPGKKCLVPRDGKMTYLVSEVEVNQETWISRDRGYDPKTDQQVWGSEHGLLKFKRIQYLDQMINDSWINHL
;
A
#
# COMPACT_ATOMS: atom_id res chain seq x y z
N ASP A 1 -12.16 -2.91 4.29
CA ASP A 1 -12.73 -3.12 2.96
C ASP A 1 -13.51 -1.89 2.49
N ASN A 2 -13.89 -1.87 1.22
CA ASN A 2 -14.73 -0.81 0.63
C ASN A 2 -16.20 -1.24 0.44
N LEU A 3 -16.73 -2.07 1.34
CA LEU A 3 -18.07 -2.64 1.22
C LEU A 3 -19.16 -1.60 0.95
N GLU A 4 -19.22 -0.52 1.74
CA GLU A 4 -20.26 0.50 1.58
C GLU A 4 -20.19 1.17 0.19
N GLN A 5 -18.98 1.53 -0.27
CA GLN A 5 -18.79 2.14 -1.56
C GLN A 5 -19.22 1.21 -2.71
N SER A 6 -18.85 -0.07 -2.63
CA SER A 6 -19.22 -1.06 -3.66
C SER A 6 -20.71 -1.37 -3.68
N GLN A 7 -21.41 -1.30 -2.53
CA GLN A 7 -22.86 -1.46 -2.47
C GLN A 7 -23.62 -0.24 -2.99
N GLN A 8 -23.11 0.98 -2.73
CA GLN A 8 -23.73 2.22 -3.20
C GLN A 8 -23.51 2.43 -4.69
N ASN A 9 -22.38 2.00 -5.23
CA ASN A 9 -21.98 2.24 -6.62
C ASN A 9 -21.38 0.96 -7.24
N PRO A 10 -22.16 -0.12 -7.38
CA PRO A 10 -21.65 -1.43 -7.83
C PRO A 10 -21.17 -1.46 -9.28
N GLN A 11 -21.58 -0.48 -10.09
CA GLN A 11 -21.15 -0.36 -11.49
C GLN A 11 -19.72 0.18 -11.60
N ASP A 12 -19.31 1.01 -10.63
CA ASP A 12 -18.05 1.74 -10.66
C ASP A 12 -16.98 1.09 -9.75
N PHE A 13 -17.41 0.42 -8.68
CA PHE A 13 -16.51 -0.11 -7.65
C PHE A 13 -16.79 -1.56 -7.33
N ALA A 14 -15.85 -2.43 -7.66
CA ALA A 14 -15.83 -3.79 -7.13
C ALA A 14 -15.52 -3.78 -5.64
N ARG A 15 -16.00 -4.78 -4.90
CA ARG A 15 -15.63 -4.97 -3.51
C ARG A 15 -14.18 -5.46 -3.41
N ILE A 16 -13.36 -4.72 -2.65
CA ILE A 16 -11.93 -4.94 -2.46
C ILE A 16 -11.64 -5.04 -0.96
N ASN A 17 -10.80 -5.99 -0.59
CA ASN A 17 -10.20 -6.08 0.73
C ASN A 17 -8.75 -5.62 0.65
N ILE A 18 -8.35 -4.79 1.61
CA ILE A 18 -6.97 -4.35 1.83
C ILE A 18 -6.50 -4.85 3.19
N TYR A 19 -5.32 -5.44 3.24
CA TYR A 19 -4.68 -5.92 4.47
C TYR A 19 -3.36 -5.21 4.65
N PHE A 20 -3.09 -4.81 5.90
CA PHE A 20 -1.80 -4.31 6.34
C PHE A 20 -1.35 -5.19 7.50
N ARG A 21 -0.25 -5.94 7.32
CA ARG A 21 0.32 -6.82 8.34
C ARG A 21 1.68 -6.31 8.76
N PRO A 22 1.91 -6.04 10.05
CA PRO A 22 3.24 -5.76 10.55
C PRO A 22 4.22 -6.86 10.15
N LEU A 23 5.44 -6.48 9.80
CA LEU A 23 6.53 -7.40 9.53
C LEU A 23 7.38 -7.61 10.79
N PRO A 24 8.07 -8.74 10.92
CA PRO A 24 9.10 -8.90 11.93
C PRO A 24 10.12 -7.77 11.84
N TRP A 25 10.58 -7.28 13.01
CA TRP A 25 11.53 -6.16 13.09
C TRP A 25 12.80 -6.40 12.28
N GLU A 26 13.28 -7.64 12.28
CA GLU A 26 14.51 -8.09 11.65
C GLU A 26 14.52 -7.91 10.13
N VAL A 27 13.36 -7.74 9.51
CA VAL A 27 13.27 -7.55 8.05
C VAL A 27 13.97 -6.26 7.63
N PHE A 28 13.83 -5.20 8.41
CA PHE A 28 14.41 -3.88 8.11
C PHE A 28 15.24 -3.29 9.24
N ASN A 29 15.27 -3.91 10.43
CA ASN A 29 15.68 -3.28 11.69
C ASN A 29 14.98 -1.91 11.90
N ALA A 30 13.73 -1.83 11.49
CA ALA A 30 12.85 -0.67 11.49
C ALA A 30 11.40 -1.13 11.36
N PRO A 31 10.41 -0.27 11.68
CA PRO A 31 9.01 -0.55 11.42
C PRO A 31 8.76 -0.84 9.94
N GLY A 32 8.05 -1.92 9.65
CA GLY A 32 7.68 -2.30 8.30
C GLY A 32 6.40 -3.11 8.25
N PHE A 33 5.73 -3.11 7.11
CA PHE A 33 4.52 -3.89 6.93
C PHE A 33 4.41 -4.46 5.52
N TYR A 34 3.68 -5.54 5.43
CA TYR A 34 3.21 -6.13 4.19
C TYR A 34 1.83 -5.61 3.89
N SER A 35 1.56 -5.27 2.64
CA SER A 35 0.23 -4.94 2.16
C SER A 35 -0.24 -5.90 1.08
N GLU A 36 -1.54 -6.21 1.10
CA GLU A 36 -2.17 -7.07 0.12
C GLU A 36 -3.56 -6.53 -0.23
N GLN A 37 -3.86 -6.47 -1.53
CA GLN A 37 -5.17 -6.09 -2.03
C GLN A 37 -5.72 -7.21 -2.89
N CYS A 38 -6.93 -7.64 -2.59
CA CYS A 38 -7.64 -8.67 -3.35
C CYS A 38 -9.09 -8.29 -3.55
N TYR A 39 -9.67 -8.76 -4.64
CA TYR A 39 -11.12 -8.73 -4.82
C TYR A 39 -11.78 -9.68 -3.82
N ASP A 40 -12.95 -9.31 -3.31
CA ASP A 40 -13.67 -10.12 -2.33
C ASP A 40 -14.03 -11.51 -2.85
N TYR A 41 -14.28 -11.64 -4.15
CA TYR A 41 -14.55 -12.93 -4.82
C TYR A 41 -13.29 -13.78 -5.09
N ALA A 42 -12.08 -13.20 -4.95
CA ALA A 42 -10.80 -13.89 -5.17
C ALA A 42 -9.80 -13.59 -4.02
N PRO A 43 -10.13 -13.96 -2.78
CA PRO A 43 -9.41 -13.49 -1.59
C PRO A 43 -8.00 -14.08 -1.42
N TRP A 44 -7.64 -15.11 -2.20
CA TRP A 44 -6.32 -15.76 -2.19
C TRP A 44 -5.49 -15.45 -3.44
N ASP A 45 -6.01 -14.59 -4.32
CA ASP A 45 -5.33 -14.15 -5.53
C ASP A 45 -5.20 -12.62 -5.54
N PRO A 46 -4.24 -12.08 -4.77
CA PRO A 46 -4.07 -10.64 -4.67
C PRO A 46 -3.58 -10.05 -5.99
N TYR A 47 -4.27 -9.03 -6.46
CA TYR A 47 -3.85 -8.27 -7.63
C TYR A 47 -2.73 -7.26 -7.33
N ARG A 48 -2.54 -6.94 -6.05
CA ARG A 48 -1.48 -6.05 -5.57
C ARG A 48 -0.90 -6.53 -4.25
N GLN A 49 0.41 -6.53 -4.17
CA GLN A 49 1.18 -6.84 -2.97
C GLN A 49 2.34 -5.85 -2.84
N GLY A 50 2.70 -5.53 -1.62
CA GLY A 50 3.82 -4.63 -1.32
C GLY A 50 4.47 -4.95 0.01
N ILE A 51 5.75 -4.65 0.10
CA ILE A 51 6.50 -4.62 1.34
C ILE A 51 6.94 -3.18 1.54
N HIS A 52 6.77 -2.68 2.74
CA HIS A 52 6.95 -1.27 3.05
C HIS A 52 7.77 -1.12 4.33
N LYS A 53 8.73 -0.21 4.31
CA LYS A 53 9.45 0.24 5.48
C LYS A 53 8.98 1.64 5.86
N LEU A 54 8.77 1.88 7.14
CA LEU A 54 8.40 3.19 7.67
C LEU A 54 9.63 3.87 8.26
N THR A 55 9.81 5.13 7.92
CA THR A 55 10.81 5.99 8.52
C THR A 55 10.18 7.34 8.85
N CYS A 56 10.66 7.99 9.91
CA CYS A 56 10.26 9.33 10.26
C CYS A 56 11.43 10.27 9.94
N ARG A 57 11.16 11.35 9.19
CA ARG A 57 12.13 12.40 8.86
C ARG A 57 11.52 13.73 9.22
N GLU A 58 12.01 14.35 10.30
CA GLU A 58 11.44 15.59 10.86
C GLU A 58 9.94 15.40 11.19
N ASN A 59 9.05 16.07 10.46
CA ASN A 59 7.59 15.95 10.61
C ASN A 59 6.93 15.13 9.48
N LEU A 60 7.72 14.36 8.74
CA LEU A 60 7.26 13.61 7.59
C LEU A 60 7.43 12.11 7.84
N PHE A 61 6.34 11.34 7.73
CA PHE A 61 6.43 9.89 7.64
C PHE A 61 6.67 9.47 6.20
N VAL A 62 7.73 8.71 5.99
CA VAL A 62 8.09 8.18 4.68
C VAL A 62 7.83 6.69 4.67
N MET A 63 7.02 6.25 3.72
CA MET A 63 6.78 4.83 3.43
C MET A 63 7.58 4.45 2.19
N GLU A 64 8.75 3.86 2.41
CA GLU A 64 9.58 3.29 1.36
C GLU A 64 8.92 2.02 0.80
N ASN A 65 8.88 1.87 -0.51
CA ASN A 65 8.22 0.76 -1.18
C ASN A 65 9.25 -0.22 -1.75
N TYR A 66 9.06 -1.51 -1.48
CA TYR A 66 9.93 -2.58 -1.95
C TYR A 66 9.16 -3.54 -2.86
N GLY A 67 9.75 -3.85 -4.01
CA GLY A 67 9.37 -5.00 -4.81
C GLY A 67 10.08 -6.25 -4.30
N PHE A 68 9.49 -7.42 -4.48
CA PHE A 68 10.07 -8.69 -4.10
C PHE A 68 9.84 -9.77 -5.14
N GLN A 69 10.75 -10.73 -5.19
CA GLN A 69 10.64 -11.84 -6.12
C GLN A 69 9.58 -12.85 -5.64
N LYS A 70 8.93 -13.53 -6.61
CA LYS A 70 7.96 -14.59 -6.36
C LYS A 70 6.79 -14.14 -5.46
N PRO A 71 6.03 -13.09 -5.83
CA PRO A 71 4.97 -12.54 -4.99
C PRO A 71 3.91 -13.58 -4.60
N LYS A 72 3.67 -14.61 -5.42
CA LYS A 72 2.75 -15.71 -5.09
C LYS A 72 3.10 -16.47 -3.80
N ARG A 73 4.37 -16.40 -3.32
CA ARG A 73 4.75 -17.04 -2.06
C ARG A 73 4.15 -16.36 -0.84
N LEU A 74 3.79 -15.08 -0.95
CA LEU A 74 3.14 -14.31 0.11
C LEU A 74 1.64 -14.10 -0.13
N ALA A 75 1.09 -14.64 -1.21
CA ALA A 75 -0.34 -14.52 -1.49
C ALA A 75 -1.17 -15.14 -0.36
N GLY A 76 -2.15 -14.40 0.14
CA GLY A 76 -2.98 -14.80 1.27
C GLY A 76 -2.43 -14.44 2.65
N ALA A 77 -1.22 -13.87 2.74
CA ALA A 77 -0.62 -13.45 4.01
C ALA A 77 -1.47 -12.37 4.73
N GLY A 78 -2.26 -11.62 4.00
CA GLY A 78 -3.24 -10.71 4.58
C GLY A 78 -4.24 -11.40 5.52
N LYS A 79 -4.62 -12.64 5.20
CA LYS A 79 -5.53 -13.46 6.02
C LYS A 79 -4.78 -14.41 6.97
N ASN A 80 -3.70 -15.04 6.50
CA ASN A 80 -2.89 -15.94 7.29
C ASN A 80 -1.48 -15.38 7.49
N PRO A 81 -1.17 -14.77 8.65
CA PRO A 81 0.13 -14.15 8.92
C PRO A 81 1.31 -15.13 8.94
N ASP A 82 1.08 -16.43 9.17
CA ASP A 82 2.14 -17.45 9.20
C ASP A 82 2.89 -17.53 7.87
N ILE A 83 2.25 -17.13 6.78
CA ILE A 83 2.87 -17.04 5.45
C ILE A 83 4.03 -16.02 5.44
N LEU A 84 4.00 -15.02 6.33
CA LEU A 84 5.06 -14.00 6.45
C LEU A 84 6.32 -14.50 7.14
N GLU A 85 6.34 -15.67 7.77
CA GLU A 85 7.56 -16.26 8.35
C GLU A 85 8.69 -16.42 7.33
N GLY A 86 8.32 -16.63 6.05
CA GLY A 86 9.28 -16.76 4.96
C GLY A 86 9.79 -15.44 4.36
N VAL A 87 9.38 -14.29 4.91
CA VAL A 87 9.69 -12.97 4.30
C VAL A 87 11.17 -12.64 4.36
N ASN A 88 11.90 -13.05 5.42
CA ASN A 88 13.33 -12.80 5.61
C ASN A 88 14.22 -13.44 4.53
N GLY A 89 13.75 -14.49 3.87
CA GLY A 89 14.47 -15.16 2.78
C GLY A 89 14.16 -14.61 1.38
N LEU A 90 13.39 -13.53 1.27
CA LEU A 90 13.04 -12.96 -0.02
C LEU A 90 14.07 -11.92 -0.46
N SER A 91 14.43 -11.97 -1.74
CA SER A 91 15.17 -10.88 -2.36
C SER A 91 14.20 -9.70 -2.58
N MET A 92 14.52 -8.60 -1.91
CA MET A 92 13.75 -7.34 -1.99
C MET A 92 14.58 -6.27 -2.66
N ASN A 93 13.94 -5.46 -3.51
CA ASN A 93 14.55 -4.31 -4.14
C ASN A 93 13.72 -3.07 -3.85
N GLU A 94 14.35 -2.03 -3.35
CA GLU A 94 13.71 -0.73 -3.19
C GLU A 94 13.23 -0.21 -4.53
N ARG A 95 12.00 0.28 -4.55
CA ARG A 95 11.43 0.98 -5.71
C ARG A 95 11.77 2.46 -5.61
N CYS A 96 12.99 2.79 -6.00
CA CYS A 96 13.46 4.17 -5.98
C CYS A 96 12.49 5.10 -6.72
N GLY A 97 12.21 6.26 -6.13
CA GLY A 97 11.26 7.20 -6.70
C GLY A 97 9.79 6.91 -6.38
N CYS A 98 9.49 5.82 -5.66
CA CYS A 98 8.13 5.39 -5.33
C CYS A 98 7.78 5.53 -3.84
N ALA A 99 8.60 6.19 -3.04
CA ALA A 99 8.28 6.42 -1.65
C ALA A 99 7.02 7.29 -1.52
N MET A 100 6.20 6.99 -0.51
CA MET A 100 5.05 7.81 -0.16
C MET A 100 5.43 8.71 1.01
N HIS A 101 5.17 9.98 0.87
CA HIS A 101 5.40 11.01 1.88
C HIS A 101 4.07 11.35 2.54
N PHE A 102 3.97 11.12 3.86
CA PHE A 102 2.76 11.37 4.64
C PHE A 102 2.97 12.56 5.58
N GLU A 103 2.12 13.54 5.45
CA GLU A 103 2.07 14.71 6.32
C GLU A 103 0.90 14.58 7.30
N TYR A 104 1.15 14.89 8.57
CA TYR A 104 0.08 15.03 9.57
C TYR A 104 -0.72 16.31 9.29
N VAL A 105 -2.03 16.19 9.24
CA VAL A 105 -2.91 17.34 8.99
C VAL A 105 -3.60 17.78 10.28
N THR A 106 -4.46 16.92 10.85
CA THR A 106 -5.22 17.18 12.08
C THR A 106 -5.93 15.91 12.55
N ASP A 107 -6.26 15.83 13.84
CA ASP A 107 -7.11 14.77 14.42
C ASP A 107 -6.72 13.34 14.05
N GLY A 108 -5.41 13.05 14.05
CA GLY A 108 -4.90 11.73 13.68
C GLY A 108 -5.00 11.39 12.19
N LYS A 109 -5.22 12.40 11.35
CA LYS A 109 -5.32 12.28 9.91
C LYS A 109 -3.99 12.60 9.24
N TYR A 110 -3.59 11.75 8.30
CA TYR A 110 -2.41 11.94 7.46
C TYR A 110 -2.82 11.96 5.99
N VAL A 111 -2.12 12.79 5.21
CA VAL A 111 -2.26 12.85 3.76
C VAL A 111 -0.94 12.43 3.13
N GLY A 112 -0.99 11.43 2.29
CA GLY A 112 0.17 10.85 1.61
C GLY A 112 0.13 11.06 0.10
N LYS A 113 1.31 11.31 -0.47
CA LYS A 113 1.53 11.37 -1.91
C LYS A 113 2.82 10.67 -2.26
N VAL A 114 2.87 10.08 -3.47
CA VAL A 114 4.16 9.59 -3.98
C VAL A 114 5.13 10.77 -4.11
N GLU A 115 6.41 10.51 -3.86
CA GLU A 115 7.46 11.54 -3.96
C GLU A 115 7.43 12.27 -5.31
N PRO A 116 7.73 13.58 -5.34
CA PRO A 116 7.58 14.39 -6.54
C PRO A 116 8.63 14.04 -7.61
N GLY A 117 8.37 14.51 -8.84
CA GLY A 117 9.32 14.44 -9.94
C GLY A 117 9.09 13.31 -10.93
N LYS A 118 7.90 12.66 -10.92
CA LYS A 118 7.51 11.59 -11.86
C LYS A 118 8.49 10.40 -11.87
N LYS A 119 9.16 10.15 -10.74
CA LYS A 119 10.25 9.16 -10.62
C LYS A 119 9.75 7.73 -10.42
N CYS A 120 8.54 7.56 -9.90
CA CYS A 120 7.97 6.24 -9.69
C CYS A 120 7.50 5.64 -11.01
N LEU A 121 8.41 4.92 -11.67
CA LEU A 121 8.13 4.30 -12.95
C LEU A 121 7.53 2.90 -12.76
N VAL A 122 6.37 2.67 -13.37
CA VAL A 122 5.62 1.42 -13.28
C VAL A 122 5.34 0.90 -14.69
N PRO A 123 5.87 -0.28 -15.06
CA PRO A 123 5.50 -0.93 -16.30
C PRO A 123 4.06 -1.46 -16.21
N ARG A 124 3.24 -1.14 -17.19
CA ARG A 124 1.86 -1.61 -17.30
C ARG A 124 1.50 -1.82 -18.77
N ASP A 125 0.99 -3.02 -19.08
CA ASP A 125 0.52 -3.38 -20.44
C ASP A 125 1.52 -3.06 -21.55
N GLY A 126 2.82 -3.36 -21.30
CA GLY A 126 3.92 -3.13 -22.23
C GLY A 126 4.37 -1.67 -22.37
N LYS A 127 3.80 -0.75 -21.60
CA LYS A 127 4.19 0.66 -21.55
C LYS A 127 4.83 1.01 -20.22
N MET A 128 5.77 1.95 -20.24
CA MET A 128 6.30 2.55 -19.01
C MET A 128 5.42 3.75 -18.65
N THR A 129 4.93 3.78 -17.42
CA THR A 129 4.13 4.88 -16.88
C THR A 129 4.76 5.42 -15.60
N TYR A 130 4.48 6.66 -15.23
CA TYR A 130 4.79 7.13 -13.89
C TYR A 130 3.53 7.12 -13.01
N LEU A 131 3.72 6.73 -11.76
CA LEU A 131 2.65 6.64 -10.76
C LEU A 131 2.37 8.02 -10.15
N VAL A 132 1.10 8.36 -10.08
CA VAL A 132 0.57 9.38 -9.16
C VAL A 132 -0.32 8.65 -8.16
N SER A 133 0.08 8.69 -6.89
CA SER A 133 -0.66 8.06 -5.79
C SER A 133 -0.98 9.12 -4.75
N GLU A 134 -2.21 9.11 -4.29
CA GLU A 134 -2.71 9.98 -3.24
C GLU A 134 -3.47 9.15 -2.21
N VAL A 135 -3.22 9.42 -0.95
CA VAL A 135 -3.79 8.69 0.18
C VAL A 135 -4.20 9.68 1.26
N GLU A 136 -5.36 9.45 1.83
CA GLU A 136 -5.79 10.03 3.10
C GLU A 136 -6.03 8.88 4.08
N VAL A 137 -5.44 8.92 5.26
CA VAL A 137 -5.55 7.86 6.25
C VAL A 137 -5.75 8.41 7.64
N ASN A 138 -6.62 7.78 8.40
CA ASN A 138 -6.81 7.96 9.84
C ASN A 138 -7.05 6.61 10.50
N GLN A 139 -7.43 6.62 11.79
CA GLN A 139 -7.67 5.38 12.53
C GLN A 139 -8.77 4.49 11.93
N GLU A 140 -9.77 5.05 11.25
CA GLU A 140 -10.96 4.35 10.78
C GLU A 140 -10.99 4.12 9.28
N THR A 141 -10.27 4.94 8.51
CA THR A 141 -10.41 4.98 7.05
C THR A 141 -9.07 5.03 6.35
N TRP A 142 -9.03 4.38 5.18
CA TRP A 142 -8.00 4.54 4.16
C TRP A 142 -8.70 4.92 2.87
N ILE A 143 -8.39 6.12 2.34
CA ILE A 143 -8.96 6.65 1.11
C ILE A 143 -7.80 6.85 0.15
N SER A 144 -7.86 6.25 -1.04
CA SER A 144 -6.72 6.30 -1.96
C SER A 144 -7.12 6.27 -3.43
N ARG A 145 -6.21 6.75 -4.27
CA ARG A 145 -6.29 6.62 -5.71
C ARG A 145 -4.91 6.52 -6.32
N ASP A 146 -4.71 5.47 -7.13
CA ASP A 146 -3.52 5.28 -7.94
C ASP A 146 -3.85 5.49 -9.42
N ARG A 147 -3.01 6.25 -10.11
CA ARG A 147 -3.11 6.52 -11.54
C ARG A 147 -1.74 6.46 -12.19
N GLY A 148 -1.65 5.84 -13.34
CA GLY A 148 -0.43 5.81 -14.15
C GLY A 148 -0.57 6.70 -15.36
N TYR A 149 0.43 7.50 -15.61
CA TYR A 149 0.47 8.46 -16.70
C TYR A 149 1.63 8.16 -17.67
N ASP A 150 1.42 8.42 -18.93
CA ASP A 150 2.48 8.37 -19.95
C ASP A 150 3.50 9.50 -19.67
N PRO A 151 4.81 9.18 -19.56
CA PRO A 151 5.81 10.19 -19.21
C PRO A 151 6.04 11.26 -20.29
N LYS A 152 5.60 11.02 -21.52
CA LYS A 152 5.77 11.95 -22.64
C LYS A 152 4.59 12.88 -22.85
N THR A 153 3.38 12.35 -22.65
CA THR A 153 2.14 13.07 -22.97
C THR A 153 1.37 13.54 -21.75
N ASP A 154 1.71 13.03 -20.55
CA ASP A 154 0.97 13.23 -19.30
C ASP A 154 -0.51 12.78 -19.38
N GLN A 155 -0.83 11.90 -20.32
CA GLN A 155 -2.16 11.30 -20.39
C GLN A 155 -2.27 10.12 -19.46
N GLN A 156 -3.41 9.99 -18.77
CA GLN A 156 -3.67 8.83 -17.92
C GLN A 156 -3.78 7.57 -18.79
N VAL A 157 -3.04 6.52 -18.42
CA VAL A 157 -3.01 5.23 -19.11
C VAL A 157 -3.80 4.18 -18.33
N TRP A 158 -3.73 4.23 -17.00
CA TRP A 158 -4.43 3.30 -16.11
C TRP A 158 -4.76 3.95 -14.77
N GLY A 159 -5.56 3.25 -13.98
CA GLY A 159 -5.99 3.67 -12.65
C GLY A 159 -7.46 4.04 -12.59
N SER A 160 -7.91 4.41 -11.40
CA SER A 160 -9.33 4.71 -11.17
C SER A 160 -9.79 5.92 -11.97
N GLU A 161 -10.82 5.73 -12.78
CA GLU A 161 -11.55 6.79 -13.51
C GLU A 161 -12.74 7.29 -12.70
N HIS A 162 -13.29 6.46 -11.82
CA HIS A 162 -14.50 6.73 -11.02
C HIS A 162 -14.20 7.42 -9.68
N GLY A 163 -12.94 7.77 -9.40
CA GLY A 163 -12.55 8.51 -8.21
C GLY A 163 -11.78 7.70 -7.17
N LEU A 164 -11.88 8.15 -5.92
CA LEU A 164 -11.15 7.59 -4.79
C LEU A 164 -11.79 6.28 -4.31
N LEU A 165 -10.97 5.27 -4.04
CA LEU A 165 -11.37 4.09 -3.29
C LEU A 165 -11.44 4.44 -1.80
N LYS A 166 -12.56 4.09 -1.15
CA LYS A 166 -12.84 4.42 0.25
C LYS A 166 -12.98 3.14 1.06
N PHE A 167 -11.99 2.85 1.89
CA PHE A 167 -11.96 1.67 2.75
C PHE A 167 -12.29 2.07 4.19
N LYS A 168 -13.10 1.26 4.86
CA LYS A 168 -13.28 1.30 6.31
C LYS A 168 -12.48 0.19 6.96
N ARG A 169 -11.87 0.48 8.12
CA ARG A 169 -11.23 -0.53 8.94
C ARG A 169 -12.29 -1.44 9.56
N ILE A 170 -12.12 -2.74 9.36
CA ILE A 170 -13.03 -3.77 9.88
C ILE A 170 -12.35 -4.65 10.93
N GLN A 171 -11.01 -4.61 11.02
CA GLN A 171 -10.24 -5.41 11.95
C GLN A 171 -8.90 -4.74 12.26
N TYR A 172 -8.43 -4.93 13.48
CA TYR A 172 -7.06 -4.64 13.89
C TYR A 172 -6.19 -5.87 13.64
N LEU A 173 -5.03 -5.69 13.00
CA LEU A 173 -4.07 -6.73 12.66
C LEU A 173 -2.69 -6.43 13.27
N ASP A 174 -2.69 -5.81 14.44
CA ASP A 174 -1.53 -5.24 15.12
C ASP A 174 -0.87 -6.19 16.14
N GLN A 175 -1.30 -7.44 16.19
CA GLN A 175 -0.80 -8.45 17.16
C GLN A 175 0.71 -8.68 17.11
N MET A 176 1.38 -8.25 16.04
CA MET A 176 2.84 -8.36 15.87
C MET A 176 3.59 -7.05 16.16
N ILE A 177 2.89 -5.98 16.48
CA ILE A 177 3.51 -4.71 16.90
C ILE A 177 4.04 -4.90 18.32
N ASN A 178 5.32 -4.72 18.50
CA ASN A 178 6.00 -4.79 19.78
C ASN A 178 6.58 -3.44 20.19
N ASP A 179 7.13 -3.34 21.39
CA ASP A 179 7.69 -2.11 21.92
C ASP A 179 8.83 -1.53 21.07
N SER A 180 9.51 -2.36 20.27
CA SER A 180 10.54 -1.88 19.35
C SER A 180 9.99 -0.95 18.27
N TRP A 181 8.76 -1.17 17.82
CA TRP A 181 8.11 -0.28 16.86
C TRP A 181 7.81 1.10 17.46
N ILE A 182 7.31 1.10 18.71
CA ILE A 182 6.85 2.31 19.39
C ILE A 182 8.02 3.23 19.72
N ASN A 183 9.18 2.66 20.08
CA ASN A 183 10.35 3.41 20.51
C ASN A 183 11.19 3.99 19.36
N HIS A 184 10.84 3.69 18.08
CA HIS A 184 11.61 4.08 16.90
C HIS A 184 10.79 4.86 15.85
N LEU A 185 9.54 5.22 16.18
CA LEU A 185 8.71 6.17 15.45
C LEU A 185 8.70 7.53 16.15
#